data_0aeb8f146689d65e4892058cc453c3fa
#
_entry.id   0aeb8f146689d65e4892058cc453c3fa
#
_cell.length_a   1.000
_cell.length_b   1.000
_cell.length_c   1.000
_cell.angle_alpha   90.00
_cell.angle_beta   90.00
_cell.angle_gamma   90.00
#
_symmetry.space_group_name_H-M   'P 1'
#
loop_
_entity.id
_entity.type
_entity.pdbx_description
1 polymer ?
#
loop_
_entity_poly.entity_id
_entity_poly.type
_entity_poly.pdbx_seq_one_letter_code
_entity_poly.pdbx_strand_id
1 'polypeptide(L)'
;MKRLHGKKAIITGAASGIGKAIAIQMASEGCDVAMLELDVATAQDTAAAVRSLGQNAYVAACDVRKPDQIKSASQAVLQQLGHCDILVNNAGICRFGFVLEMDENDWSEQFRINVDGTFHVTRAIVPMMVARQSGSVINLASWMGKNAVANYSGYCATKFAVIALTQSLACEVGPSGVRVNALAPGLIVNTVMRDEAEIYMKARGLPTAADREGNIPLRRAGTPEEIAKVAVFLASDEASYITGEAINITGGSWNS
;
A
#
# COMPACT_ATOMS: atom_id res chain seq x y z
N MET A 1 22.65 -1.54 12.38
CA MET A 1 22.67 -2.27 11.11
C MET A 1 21.41 -1.91 10.34
N LYS A 2 21.44 -1.70 9.02
CA LYS A 2 20.24 -1.41 8.23
C LYS A 2 19.36 -2.64 8.14
N ARG A 3 18.08 -2.55 8.50
CA ARG A 3 17.14 -3.70 8.61
C ARG A 3 16.82 -4.41 7.30
N LEU A 4 16.94 -3.68 6.15
CA LEU A 4 16.63 -4.19 4.82
C LEU A 4 17.87 -4.20 3.91
N HIS A 5 19.07 -4.25 4.48
CA HIS A 5 20.32 -4.21 3.70
C HIS A 5 20.37 -5.32 2.65
N GLY A 6 20.54 -4.92 1.38
CA GLY A 6 20.60 -5.84 0.24
C GLY A 6 19.26 -6.44 -0.19
N LYS A 7 18.15 -6.12 0.50
CA LYS A 7 16.80 -6.51 0.07
C LYS A 7 16.35 -5.67 -1.14
N LYS A 8 15.35 -6.18 -1.86
CA LYS A 8 14.81 -5.60 -3.09
C LYS A 8 13.31 -5.53 -3.02
N ALA A 9 12.76 -4.32 -3.14
CA ALA A 9 11.33 -4.06 -3.04
C ALA A 9 10.72 -3.67 -4.38
N ILE A 10 9.49 -4.13 -4.63
CA ILE A 10 8.59 -3.61 -5.67
C ILE A 10 7.42 -2.94 -4.98
N ILE A 11 7.12 -1.69 -5.33
CA ILE A 11 6.07 -0.89 -4.72
C ILE A 11 5.16 -0.33 -5.81
N THR A 12 3.85 -0.49 -5.69
CA THR A 12 2.88 0.14 -6.60
C THR A 12 2.40 1.47 -6.02
N GLY A 13 2.27 2.51 -6.83
CA GLY A 13 1.78 3.83 -6.38
C GLY A 13 2.75 4.54 -5.43
N ALA A 14 4.05 4.57 -5.75
CA ALA A 14 5.09 5.17 -4.90
C ALA A 14 5.45 6.62 -5.28
N ALA A 15 4.70 7.25 -6.19
CA ALA A 15 4.93 8.63 -6.61
C ALA A 15 4.63 9.66 -5.50
N SER A 16 3.69 9.35 -4.60
CA SER A 16 3.23 10.28 -3.56
C SER A 16 2.78 9.57 -2.28
N GLY A 17 2.46 10.35 -1.25
CA GLY A 17 1.82 9.89 -0.02
C GLY A 17 2.52 8.72 0.65
N ILE A 18 1.74 7.71 1.05
CA ILE A 18 2.23 6.55 1.81
C ILE A 18 3.25 5.74 0.98
N GLY A 19 2.98 5.51 -0.30
CA GLY A 19 3.88 4.73 -1.16
C GLY A 19 5.26 5.40 -1.32
N LYS A 20 5.29 6.72 -1.51
CA LYS A 20 6.54 7.51 -1.53
C LYS A 20 7.31 7.39 -0.21
N ALA A 21 6.62 7.56 0.92
CA ALA A 21 7.25 7.45 2.23
C ALA A 21 7.81 6.04 2.48
N ILE A 22 7.09 4.98 2.07
CA ILE A 22 7.55 3.59 2.16
C ILE A 22 8.81 3.39 1.32
N ALA A 23 8.83 3.86 0.06
CA ALA A 23 9.97 3.74 -0.83
C ALA A 23 11.24 4.38 -0.23
N ILE A 24 11.12 5.62 0.25
CA ILE A 24 12.23 6.35 0.87
C ILE A 24 12.68 5.68 2.17
N GLN A 25 11.74 5.27 3.03
CA GLN A 25 12.08 4.61 4.30
C GLN A 25 12.76 3.25 4.08
N MET A 26 12.30 2.44 3.10
CA MET A 26 12.95 1.18 2.74
C MET A 26 14.37 1.42 2.20
N ALA A 27 14.55 2.44 1.35
CA ALA A 27 15.88 2.80 0.85
C ALA A 27 16.82 3.26 1.98
N SER A 28 16.35 4.02 2.96
CA SER A 28 17.15 4.44 4.12
C SER A 28 17.65 3.25 4.95
N GLU A 29 16.92 2.13 4.90
CA GLU A 29 17.26 0.85 5.54
C GLU A 29 18.05 -0.10 4.63
N GLY A 30 18.52 0.39 3.45
CA GLY A 30 19.42 -0.33 2.56
C GLY A 30 18.76 -1.20 1.50
N CYS A 31 17.50 -0.94 1.18
CA CYS A 31 16.73 -1.67 0.19
C CYS A 31 16.79 -0.97 -1.19
N ASP A 32 17.06 -1.73 -2.25
CA ASP A 32 16.81 -1.27 -3.62
C ASP A 32 15.31 -1.26 -3.91
N VAL A 33 14.83 -0.25 -4.64
CA VAL A 33 13.39 -0.05 -4.85
C VAL A 33 13.04 0.03 -6.32
N ALA A 34 12.09 -0.76 -6.78
CA ALA A 34 11.39 -0.58 -8.04
C ALA A 34 9.96 -0.09 -7.80
N MET A 35 9.51 0.83 -8.63
CA MET A 35 8.21 1.47 -8.55
C MET A 35 7.40 1.15 -9.79
N LEU A 36 6.17 0.68 -9.62
CA LEU A 36 5.20 0.50 -10.68
C LEU A 36 4.18 1.63 -10.61
N GLU A 37 4.17 2.51 -11.61
CA GLU A 37 3.42 3.76 -11.61
C GLU A 37 2.60 3.94 -12.89
N LEU A 38 1.43 4.56 -12.75
CA LEU A 38 0.62 4.91 -13.91
C LEU A 38 1.34 5.91 -14.81
N ASP A 39 1.99 6.92 -14.21
CA ASP A 39 2.82 7.92 -14.87
C ASP A 39 4.22 7.92 -14.28
N VAL A 40 5.19 7.51 -15.08
CA VAL A 40 6.61 7.43 -14.69
C VAL A 40 7.18 8.79 -14.28
N ALA A 41 6.69 9.88 -14.89
CA ALA A 41 7.19 11.23 -14.59
C ALA A 41 6.92 11.61 -13.13
N THR A 42 5.79 11.21 -12.57
CA THR A 42 5.39 11.55 -11.19
C THR A 42 6.25 10.88 -10.12
N ALA A 43 6.92 9.76 -10.45
CA ALA A 43 7.76 9.01 -9.52
C ALA A 43 9.24 9.43 -9.53
N GLN A 44 9.65 10.37 -10.40
CA GLN A 44 11.06 10.74 -10.54
C GLN A 44 11.64 11.35 -9.26
N ASP A 45 10.88 12.17 -8.55
CA ASP A 45 11.32 12.74 -7.27
C ASP A 45 11.57 11.66 -6.22
N THR A 46 10.68 10.65 -6.17
CA THR A 46 10.86 9.51 -5.28
C THR A 46 12.09 8.69 -5.66
N ALA A 47 12.28 8.45 -6.96
CA ALA A 47 13.44 7.72 -7.45
C ALA A 47 14.76 8.49 -7.17
N ALA A 48 14.78 9.82 -7.32
CA ALA A 48 15.91 10.65 -6.97
C ALA A 48 16.22 10.59 -5.47
N ALA A 49 15.18 10.64 -4.61
CA ALA A 49 15.34 10.52 -3.16
C ALA A 49 15.91 9.14 -2.77
N VAL A 50 15.45 8.05 -3.38
CA VAL A 50 15.99 6.69 -3.15
C VAL A 50 17.48 6.64 -3.54
N ARG A 51 17.83 7.17 -4.72
CA ARG A 51 19.23 7.20 -5.18
C ARG A 51 20.13 8.04 -4.30
N SER A 52 19.63 9.16 -3.74
CA SER A 52 20.42 10.00 -2.82
C SER A 52 20.78 9.29 -1.51
N LEU A 53 20.04 8.22 -1.16
CA LEU A 53 20.33 7.34 -0.02
C LEU A 53 21.31 6.19 -0.36
N GLY A 54 21.84 6.17 -1.60
CA GLY A 54 22.81 5.19 -2.07
C GLY A 54 22.18 3.86 -2.52
N GLN A 55 20.89 3.84 -2.78
CA GLN A 55 20.18 2.65 -3.26
C GLN A 55 19.79 2.78 -4.73
N ASN A 56 19.59 1.65 -5.42
CA ASN A 56 19.08 1.66 -6.78
C ASN A 56 17.58 1.95 -6.80
N ALA A 57 17.14 2.75 -7.78
CA ALA A 57 15.75 3.07 -8.01
C ALA A 57 15.38 2.85 -9.48
N TYR A 58 14.35 2.05 -9.72
CA TYR A 58 13.80 1.75 -11.03
C TYR A 58 12.34 2.17 -11.07
N VAL A 59 11.87 2.67 -12.21
CA VAL A 59 10.46 3.06 -12.40
C VAL A 59 9.96 2.44 -13.71
N ALA A 60 8.81 1.80 -13.68
CA ALA A 60 8.15 1.27 -14.86
C ALA A 60 6.69 1.74 -14.94
N ALA A 61 6.25 2.09 -16.15
CA ALA A 61 4.85 2.43 -16.41
C ALA A 61 3.95 1.21 -16.21
N CYS A 62 2.92 1.35 -15.38
CA CYS A 62 2.02 0.25 -15.06
C CYS A 62 0.66 0.78 -14.60
N ASP A 63 -0.37 0.53 -15.38
CA ASP A 63 -1.75 0.62 -14.94
C ASP A 63 -2.14 -0.72 -14.26
N VAL A 64 -2.34 -0.71 -12.96
CA VAL A 64 -2.68 -1.93 -12.18
C VAL A 64 -4.04 -2.53 -12.55
N ARG A 65 -4.86 -1.83 -13.34
CA ARG A 65 -6.11 -2.36 -13.94
C ARG A 65 -5.85 -3.28 -15.15
N LYS A 66 -4.62 -3.28 -15.68
CA LYS A 66 -4.26 -3.93 -16.95
C LYS A 66 -3.25 -5.07 -16.73
N PRO A 67 -3.70 -6.33 -16.69
CA PRO A 67 -2.82 -7.49 -16.43
C PRO A 67 -1.60 -7.57 -17.35
N ASP A 68 -1.74 -7.22 -18.63
CA ASP A 68 -0.62 -7.25 -19.58
C ASP A 68 0.45 -6.18 -19.24
N GLN A 69 0.04 -4.99 -18.81
CA GLN A 69 0.98 -3.97 -18.35
C GLN A 69 1.69 -4.39 -17.05
N ILE A 70 0.95 -5.00 -16.12
CA ILE A 70 1.54 -5.54 -14.89
C ILE A 70 2.61 -6.58 -15.23
N LYS A 71 2.30 -7.52 -16.13
CA LYS A 71 3.25 -8.55 -16.55
C LYS A 71 4.51 -7.93 -17.17
N SER A 72 4.36 -7.01 -18.11
CA SER A 72 5.48 -6.36 -18.79
C SER A 72 6.31 -5.51 -17.84
N ALA A 73 5.68 -4.68 -17.01
CA ALA A 73 6.35 -3.83 -16.03
C ALA A 73 7.08 -4.65 -14.96
N SER A 74 6.45 -5.70 -14.44
CA SER A 74 7.06 -6.62 -13.47
C SER A 74 8.29 -7.30 -14.05
N GLN A 75 8.23 -7.77 -15.28
CA GLN A 75 9.38 -8.37 -15.95
C GLN A 75 10.52 -7.36 -16.13
N ALA A 76 10.20 -6.13 -16.56
CA ALA A 76 11.21 -5.08 -16.77
C ALA A 76 11.94 -4.73 -15.47
N VAL A 77 11.22 -4.54 -14.34
CA VAL A 77 11.86 -4.21 -13.06
C VAL A 77 12.59 -5.41 -12.46
N LEU A 78 12.10 -6.64 -12.65
CA LEU A 78 12.77 -7.84 -12.20
C LEU A 78 14.08 -8.12 -12.94
N GLN A 79 14.18 -7.76 -14.23
CA GLN A 79 15.45 -7.82 -14.99
C GLN A 79 16.52 -6.90 -14.36
N GLN A 80 16.13 -5.76 -13.81
CA GLN A 80 17.03 -4.82 -13.16
C GLN A 80 17.36 -5.24 -11.72
N LEU A 81 16.36 -5.65 -10.96
CA LEU A 81 16.53 -6.07 -9.57
C LEU A 81 17.16 -7.47 -9.43
N GLY A 82 16.93 -8.37 -10.40
CA GLY A 82 17.29 -9.79 -10.33
C GLY A 82 16.29 -10.65 -9.56
N HIS A 83 15.69 -10.13 -8.49
CA HIS A 83 14.63 -10.78 -7.70
C HIS A 83 13.82 -9.74 -6.92
N CYS A 84 12.78 -10.21 -6.22
CA CYS A 84 11.99 -9.38 -5.31
C CYS A 84 11.89 -10.09 -3.95
N ASP A 85 12.29 -9.39 -2.88
CA ASP A 85 12.15 -9.86 -1.49
C ASP A 85 10.90 -9.25 -0.83
N ILE A 86 10.48 -8.06 -1.27
CA ILE A 86 9.40 -7.31 -0.65
C ILE A 86 8.46 -6.80 -1.75
N LEU A 87 7.17 -7.13 -1.66
CA LEU A 87 6.13 -6.55 -2.49
C LEU A 87 5.24 -5.64 -1.64
N VAL A 88 5.05 -4.40 -2.06
CA VAL A 88 4.10 -3.47 -1.44
C VAL A 88 3.01 -3.13 -2.44
N ASN A 89 1.83 -3.68 -2.25
CA ASN A 89 0.62 -3.30 -2.99
C ASN A 89 0.00 -2.07 -2.34
N ASN A 90 0.42 -0.88 -2.80
CA ASN A 90 -0.04 0.40 -2.24
C ASN A 90 -0.96 1.17 -3.19
N ALA A 91 -0.88 0.98 -4.50
CA ALA A 91 -1.76 1.66 -5.45
C ALA A 91 -3.23 1.52 -5.06
N GLY A 92 -3.94 2.63 -5.00
CA GLY A 92 -5.34 2.64 -4.58
C GLY A 92 -5.98 4.02 -4.68
N ILE A 93 -7.28 4.03 -4.81
CA ILE A 93 -8.12 5.24 -4.84
C ILE A 93 -9.25 5.14 -3.82
N CYS A 94 -9.82 6.29 -3.49
CA CYS A 94 -11.06 6.42 -2.74
C CYS A 94 -12.04 7.30 -3.52
N ARG A 95 -13.24 6.81 -3.75
CA ARG A 95 -14.38 7.59 -4.24
C ARG A 95 -15.42 7.67 -3.15
N PHE A 96 -16.04 8.82 -3.00
CA PHE A 96 -16.94 9.11 -1.90
C PHE A 96 -18.39 9.09 -2.40
N GLY A 97 -19.31 8.61 -1.59
CA GLY A 97 -20.74 8.60 -1.88
C GLY A 97 -21.51 7.68 -0.95
N PHE A 98 -22.77 8.02 -0.69
CA PHE A 98 -23.71 7.09 -0.06
C PHE A 98 -24.01 5.94 -1.00
N VAL A 99 -24.29 4.75 -0.46
CA VAL A 99 -24.56 3.53 -1.27
C VAL A 99 -25.60 3.76 -2.36
N LEU A 100 -26.68 4.46 -2.02
CA LEU A 100 -27.79 4.70 -2.96
C LEU A 100 -27.53 5.79 -3.99
N GLU A 101 -26.45 6.54 -3.84
CA GLU A 101 -26.07 7.66 -4.71
C GLU A 101 -24.73 7.42 -5.44
N MET A 102 -24.03 6.33 -5.12
CA MET A 102 -22.71 6.06 -5.69
C MET A 102 -22.82 5.76 -7.18
N ASP A 103 -22.01 6.46 -7.97
CA ASP A 103 -21.87 6.17 -9.39
C ASP A 103 -21.28 4.77 -9.62
N GLU A 104 -21.86 3.99 -10.56
CA GLU A 104 -21.42 2.64 -10.85
C GLU A 104 -19.99 2.56 -11.41
N ASN A 105 -19.53 3.60 -12.12
CA ASN A 105 -18.17 3.67 -12.59
C ASN A 105 -17.19 3.89 -11.44
N ASP A 106 -17.54 4.79 -10.50
CA ASP A 106 -16.74 5.04 -9.30
C ASP A 106 -16.63 3.80 -8.42
N TRP A 107 -17.74 3.05 -8.27
CA TRP A 107 -17.74 1.75 -7.61
C TRP A 107 -16.80 0.77 -8.31
N SER A 108 -16.99 0.57 -9.61
CA SER A 108 -16.23 -0.38 -10.41
C SER A 108 -14.74 -0.03 -10.49
N GLU A 109 -14.40 1.27 -10.60
CA GLU A 109 -13.02 1.74 -10.65
C GLU A 109 -12.28 1.44 -9.36
N GLN A 110 -12.92 1.64 -8.21
CA GLN A 110 -12.32 1.29 -6.91
C GLN A 110 -12.00 -0.21 -6.82
N PHE A 111 -12.89 -1.08 -7.26
CA PHE A 111 -12.62 -2.52 -7.27
C PHE A 111 -11.49 -2.89 -8.23
N ARG A 112 -11.50 -2.36 -9.45
CA ARG A 112 -10.45 -2.62 -10.45
C ARG A 112 -9.06 -2.20 -9.99
N ILE A 113 -8.95 -1.09 -9.25
CA ILE A 113 -7.65 -0.61 -8.77
C ILE A 113 -7.27 -1.28 -7.45
N ASN A 114 -8.15 -1.19 -6.44
CA ASN A 114 -7.81 -1.57 -5.07
C ASN A 114 -7.77 -3.09 -4.88
N VAL A 115 -8.64 -3.84 -5.57
CA VAL A 115 -8.80 -5.30 -5.40
C VAL A 115 -8.14 -6.05 -6.56
N ASP A 116 -8.63 -5.84 -7.79
CA ASP A 116 -8.10 -6.57 -8.95
C ASP A 116 -6.63 -6.21 -9.20
N GLY A 117 -6.26 -4.93 -9.03
CA GLY A 117 -4.87 -4.48 -9.13
C GLY A 117 -3.96 -5.20 -8.13
N THR A 118 -4.36 -5.23 -6.86
CA THR A 118 -3.63 -5.97 -5.79
C THR A 118 -3.50 -7.45 -6.15
N PHE A 119 -4.59 -8.09 -6.59
CA PHE A 119 -4.60 -9.49 -6.99
C PHE A 119 -3.68 -9.76 -8.19
N HIS A 120 -3.75 -8.97 -9.24
CA HIS A 120 -2.95 -9.19 -10.46
C HIS A 120 -1.46 -8.96 -10.21
N VAL A 121 -1.08 -7.91 -9.46
CA VAL A 121 0.34 -7.67 -9.09
C VAL A 121 0.87 -8.79 -8.23
N THR A 122 0.08 -9.24 -7.26
CA THR A 122 0.42 -10.39 -6.39
C THR A 122 0.68 -11.65 -7.24
N ARG A 123 -0.21 -11.98 -8.17
CA ARG A 123 -0.04 -13.12 -9.09
C ARG A 123 1.19 -13.02 -9.98
N ALA A 124 1.62 -11.82 -10.33
CA ALA A 124 2.80 -11.61 -11.18
C ALA A 124 4.12 -11.77 -10.40
N ILE A 125 4.15 -11.41 -9.12
CA ILE A 125 5.39 -11.32 -8.32
C ILE A 125 5.55 -12.49 -7.34
N VAL A 126 4.51 -12.85 -6.61
CA VAL A 126 4.62 -13.81 -5.49
C VAL A 126 5.11 -15.21 -5.91
N PRO A 127 4.80 -15.76 -7.11
CA PRO A 127 5.34 -17.06 -7.51
C PRO A 127 6.86 -17.17 -7.45
N MET A 128 7.60 -16.10 -7.73
CA MET A 128 9.06 -16.12 -7.58
C MET A 128 9.51 -16.10 -6.12
N MET A 129 8.77 -15.45 -5.23
CA MET A 129 9.04 -15.51 -3.78
C MET A 129 8.83 -16.92 -3.26
N VAL A 130 7.74 -17.59 -3.67
CA VAL A 130 7.44 -19.00 -3.35
C VAL A 130 8.56 -19.91 -3.84
N ALA A 131 9.01 -19.76 -5.10
CA ALA A 131 10.11 -20.56 -5.65
C ALA A 131 11.44 -20.33 -4.91
N ARG A 132 11.66 -19.14 -4.35
CA ARG A 132 12.85 -18.80 -3.54
C ARG A 132 12.70 -19.16 -2.06
N GLN A 133 11.50 -19.58 -1.64
CA GLN A 133 11.13 -19.86 -0.25
C GLN A 133 11.42 -18.69 0.71
N SER A 134 11.21 -17.46 0.24
CA SER A 134 11.46 -16.23 1.01
C SER A 134 10.75 -15.05 0.38
N GLY A 135 10.07 -14.24 1.20
CA GLY A 135 9.43 -13.01 0.76
C GLY A 135 8.56 -12.38 1.82
N SER A 136 8.28 -11.09 1.65
CA SER A 136 7.31 -10.33 2.46
C SER A 136 6.39 -9.52 1.55
N VAL A 137 5.09 -9.79 1.64
CA VAL A 137 4.05 -9.05 0.93
C VAL A 137 3.33 -8.13 1.92
N ILE A 138 3.18 -6.86 1.56
CA ILE A 138 2.51 -5.85 2.38
C ILE A 138 1.40 -5.22 1.53
N ASN A 139 0.17 -5.38 1.94
CA ASN A 139 -1.00 -4.81 1.28
C ASN A 139 -1.49 -3.57 2.01
N LEU A 140 -1.72 -2.46 1.29
CA LEU A 140 -2.33 -1.26 1.87
C LEU A 140 -3.84 -1.42 1.97
N ALA A 141 -4.31 -1.87 3.14
CA ALA A 141 -5.71 -1.86 3.53
C ALA A 141 -6.11 -0.48 4.09
N SER A 142 -6.94 -0.47 5.09
CA SER A 142 -7.39 0.68 5.89
C SER A 142 -8.06 0.14 7.15
N TRP A 143 -8.15 0.93 8.22
CA TRP A 143 -9.05 0.63 9.33
C TRP A 143 -10.50 0.50 8.85
N MET A 144 -10.85 1.18 7.74
CA MET A 144 -12.15 1.04 7.07
C MET A 144 -12.33 -0.32 6.37
N GLY A 145 -11.31 -1.15 6.29
CA GLY A 145 -11.39 -2.55 5.89
C GLY A 145 -11.77 -3.50 7.04
N LYS A 146 -11.93 -2.97 8.25
CA LYS A 146 -12.40 -3.69 9.45
C LYS A 146 -13.71 -3.10 9.98
N ASN A 147 -13.97 -1.83 9.72
CA ASN A 147 -15.15 -1.11 10.16
C ASN A 147 -15.65 -0.17 9.06
N ALA A 148 -16.85 -0.44 8.54
CA ALA A 148 -17.43 0.36 7.48
C ALA A 148 -17.94 1.72 8.00
N VAL A 149 -17.85 2.74 7.16
CA VAL A 149 -18.23 4.12 7.45
C VAL A 149 -19.13 4.66 6.36
N ALA A 150 -20.16 5.40 6.72
CA ALA A 150 -21.02 6.09 5.76
C ALA A 150 -20.20 7.00 4.83
N ASN A 151 -20.63 7.19 3.60
CA ASN A 151 -19.94 7.88 2.51
C ASN A 151 -18.70 7.18 1.93
N TYR A 152 -18.28 6.05 2.46
CA TYR A 152 -17.10 5.32 2.01
C TYR A 152 -17.41 3.89 1.57
N SER A 153 -18.67 3.58 1.20
CA SER A 153 -19.15 2.21 0.99
C SER A 153 -18.29 1.41 0.01
N GLY A 154 -18.00 1.94 -1.18
CA GLY A 154 -17.14 1.28 -2.16
C GLY A 154 -15.71 1.09 -1.65
N TYR A 155 -15.14 2.14 -1.06
CA TYR A 155 -13.80 2.06 -0.48
C TYR A 155 -13.72 1.03 0.66
N CYS A 156 -14.67 1.06 1.60
CA CYS A 156 -14.74 0.06 2.68
C CYS A 156 -14.79 -1.34 2.11
N ALA A 157 -15.70 -1.62 1.16
CA ALA A 157 -15.83 -2.93 0.54
C ALA A 157 -14.52 -3.42 -0.09
N THR A 158 -13.79 -2.54 -0.81
CA THR A 158 -12.49 -2.89 -1.38
C THR A 158 -11.44 -3.20 -0.31
N LYS A 159 -11.42 -2.45 0.81
CA LYS A 159 -10.43 -2.64 1.86
C LYS A 159 -10.71 -3.87 2.74
N PHE A 160 -11.98 -4.25 2.92
CA PHE A 160 -12.35 -5.57 3.46
C PHE A 160 -11.85 -6.70 2.55
N ALA A 161 -12.04 -6.57 1.22
CA ALA A 161 -11.55 -7.55 0.26
C ALA A 161 -10.01 -7.70 0.30
N VAL A 162 -9.26 -6.60 0.44
CA VAL A 162 -7.79 -6.63 0.57
C VAL A 162 -7.35 -7.35 1.84
N ILE A 163 -8.06 -7.17 2.96
CA ILE A 163 -7.77 -7.91 4.20
C ILE A 163 -8.04 -9.39 4.02
N ALA A 164 -9.18 -9.76 3.43
CA ALA A 164 -9.51 -11.16 3.15
C ALA A 164 -8.47 -11.82 2.22
N LEU A 165 -8.05 -11.13 1.15
CA LEU A 165 -7.00 -11.59 0.24
C LEU A 165 -5.66 -11.77 0.99
N THR A 166 -5.32 -10.87 1.90
CA THR A 166 -4.11 -10.96 2.74
C THR A 166 -4.09 -12.23 3.58
N GLN A 167 -5.20 -12.53 4.26
CA GLN A 167 -5.35 -13.70 5.12
C GLN A 167 -5.30 -15.00 4.33
N SER A 168 -6.04 -15.07 3.22
CA SER A 168 -6.06 -16.25 2.34
C SER A 168 -4.67 -16.55 1.79
N LEU A 169 -4.02 -15.54 1.20
CA LEU A 169 -2.70 -15.70 0.62
C LEU A 169 -1.64 -16.08 1.68
N ALA A 170 -1.73 -15.52 2.90
CA ALA A 170 -0.82 -15.89 3.99
C ALA A 170 -0.88 -17.39 4.32
N CYS A 171 -2.09 -17.97 4.31
CA CYS A 171 -2.26 -19.42 4.51
C CYS A 171 -1.68 -20.24 3.35
N GLU A 172 -1.86 -19.75 2.10
CA GLU A 172 -1.43 -20.46 0.90
C GLU A 172 0.11 -20.51 0.75
N VAL A 173 0.78 -19.37 1.01
CA VAL A 173 2.22 -19.22 0.75
C VAL A 173 3.10 -19.32 2.00
N GLY A 174 2.51 -19.33 3.18
CA GLY A 174 3.20 -19.49 4.46
C GLY A 174 4.12 -20.72 4.51
N PRO A 175 3.68 -21.92 4.04
CA PRO A 175 4.54 -23.11 3.96
C PRO A 175 5.80 -22.91 3.10
N SER A 176 5.81 -21.91 2.21
CA SER A 176 6.97 -21.56 1.39
C SER A 176 7.80 -20.43 2.01
N GLY A 177 7.62 -20.08 3.28
CA GLY A 177 8.40 -19.03 3.95
C GLY A 177 8.07 -17.60 3.47
N VAL A 178 6.96 -17.39 2.78
CA VAL A 178 6.49 -16.07 2.35
C VAL A 178 5.46 -15.55 3.35
N ARG A 179 5.70 -14.34 3.90
CA ARG A 179 4.77 -13.68 4.82
C ARG A 179 3.90 -12.69 4.07
N VAL A 180 2.65 -12.60 4.45
CA VAL A 180 1.69 -11.67 3.84
C VAL A 180 0.93 -10.93 4.93
N ASN A 181 1.06 -9.60 4.99
CA ASN A 181 0.37 -8.77 5.98
C ASN A 181 -0.25 -7.55 5.33
N ALA A 182 -1.20 -6.93 6.02
CA ALA A 182 -1.81 -5.67 5.61
C ALA A 182 -1.49 -4.56 6.62
N LEU A 183 -1.34 -3.35 6.13
CA LEU A 183 -1.37 -2.14 6.93
C LEU A 183 -2.79 -1.59 6.90
N ALA A 184 -3.31 -1.23 8.05
CA ALA A 184 -4.62 -0.62 8.22
C ALA A 184 -4.48 0.81 8.80
N PRO A 185 -4.08 1.81 7.97
CA PRO A 185 -3.92 3.19 8.40
C PRO A 185 -5.26 3.79 8.85
N GLY A 186 -5.18 4.71 9.83
CA GLY A 186 -6.27 5.57 10.27
C GLY A 186 -6.36 6.86 9.44
N LEU A 187 -6.58 7.97 10.13
CA LEU A 187 -6.56 9.30 9.53
C LEU A 187 -5.11 9.71 9.26
N ILE A 188 -4.71 9.74 7.99
CA ILE A 188 -3.36 10.13 7.55
C ILE A 188 -3.46 11.41 6.73
N VAL A 189 -2.70 12.43 7.11
CA VAL A 189 -2.60 13.72 6.38
C VAL A 189 -1.46 13.70 5.36
N ASN A 190 -1.33 14.76 4.58
CA ASN A 190 -0.27 14.93 3.57
C ASN A 190 -0.31 13.83 2.48
N THR A 191 -1.51 13.47 2.05
CA THR A 191 -1.71 12.57 0.91
C THR A 191 -2.76 13.16 -0.05
N VAL A 192 -2.58 12.93 -1.36
CA VAL A 192 -3.55 13.37 -2.38
C VAL A 192 -4.96 12.85 -2.06
N MET A 193 -5.08 11.58 -1.67
CA MET A 193 -6.36 10.99 -1.28
C MET A 193 -7.02 11.73 -0.11
N ARG A 194 -6.23 12.25 0.85
CA ARG A 194 -6.76 13.05 1.95
C ARG A 194 -7.21 14.43 1.48
N ASP A 195 -6.45 15.07 0.61
CA ASP A 195 -6.81 16.38 0.06
C ASP A 195 -8.11 16.30 -0.74
N GLU A 196 -8.31 15.28 -1.56
CA GLU A 196 -9.56 14.98 -2.25
C GLU A 196 -10.72 14.77 -1.25
N ALA A 197 -10.47 14.01 -0.16
CA ALA A 197 -11.46 13.81 0.90
C ALA A 197 -11.85 15.12 1.61
N GLU A 198 -10.89 16.01 1.88
CA GLU A 198 -11.16 17.30 2.52
C GLU A 198 -12.06 18.20 1.63
N ILE A 199 -11.79 18.21 0.31
CA ILE A 199 -12.62 18.94 -0.64
C ILE A 199 -14.05 18.41 -0.62
N TYR A 200 -14.22 17.09 -0.72
CA TYR A 200 -15.54 16.44 -0.70
C TYR A 200 -16.30 16.69 0.62
N MET A 201 -15.62 16.55 1.76
CA MET A 201 -16.23 16.72 3.08
C MET A 201 -16.67 18.16 3.30
N LYS A 202 -15.84 19.16 2.97
CA LYS A 202 -16.18 20.58 3.05
C LYS A 202 -17.38 20.94 2.19
N ALA A 203 -17.43 20.44 0.94
CA ALA A 203 -18.53 20.71 0.02
C ALA A 203 -19.88 20.18 0.53
N ARG A 204 -19.87 19.19 1.41
CA ARG A 204 -21.08 18.56 1.98
C ARG A 204 -21.35 18.91 3.44
N GLY A 205 -20.56 19.81 4.04
CA GLY A 205 -20.68 20.18 5.45
C GLY A 205 -20.38 19.01 6.41
N LEU A 206 -19.56 18.05 5.99
CA LEU A 206 -19.17 16.89 6.78
C LEU A 206 -17.85 17.15 7.53
N PRO A 207 -17.61 16.47 8.66
CA PRO A 207 -16.41 16.67 9.47
C PRO A 207 -15.12 16.42 8.67
N THR A 208 -14.21 17.38 8.69
CA THR A 208 -12.87 17.34 8.09
C THR A 208 -11.88 16.55 8.94
N ALA A 209 -10.62 16.44 8.53
CA ALA A 209 -9.57 15.82 9.34
C ALA A 209 -9.39 16.56 10.66
N ALA A 210 -9.31 17.90 10.61
CA ALA A 210 -9.15 18.74 11.80
C ALA A 210 -10.26 18.53 12.83
N ASP A 211 -11.51 18.39 12.38
CA ASP A 211 -12.65 18.14 13.27
C ASP A 211 -12.60 16.77 13.94
N ARG A 212 -11.87 15.82 13.36
CA ARG A 212 -11.76 14.44 13.84
C ARG A 212 -10.54 14.19 14.72
N GLU A 213 -9.49 15.00 14.63
CA GLU A 213 -8.24 14.82 15.38
C GLU A 213 -8.48 14.79 16.89
N GLY A 214 -9.39 15.60 17.40
CA GLY A 214 -9.79 15.61 18.80
C GLY A 214 -10.37 14.30 19.33
N ASN A 215 -10.88 13.42 18.42
CA ASN A 215 -11.42 12.11 18.77
C ASN A 215 -10.37 10.99 18.69
N ILE A 216 -9.18 11.27 18.16
CA ILE A 216 -8.07 10.32 18.12
C ILE A 216 -7.41 10.32 19.51
N PRO A 217 -7.16 9.18 20.16
CA PRO A 217 -6.48 9.14 21.46
C PRO A 217 -5.13 9.89 21.48
N LEU A 218 -4.33 9.79 20.40
CA LEU A 218 -3.08 10.56 20.27
C LEU A 218 -3.28 12.04 19.87
N ARG A 219 -4.56 12.52 19.75
CA ARG A 219 -4.93 13.91 19.50
C ARG A 219 -4.35 14.55 18.24
N ARG A 220 -4.00 13.76 17.26
CA ARG A 220 -3.51 14.18 15.94
C ARG A 220 -3.74 13.12 14.88
N ALA A 221 -3.76 13.55 13.64
CA ALA A 221 -3.62 12.64 12.51
C ALA A 221 -2.21 12.03 12.44
N GLY A 222 -2.08 10.89 11.78
CA GLY A 222 -0.80 10.27 11.45
C GLY A 222 -0.21 10.83 10.14
N THR A 223 1.05 10.48 9.87
CA THR A 223 1.75 10.86 8.64
C THR A 223 2.15 9.63 7.82
N PRO A 224 2.44 9.80 6.51
CA PRO A 224 2.95 8.72 5.67
C PRO A 224 4.20 8.04 6.23
N GLU A 225 5.09 8.78 6.88
CA GLU A 225 6.34 8.27 7.46
C GLU A 225 6.07 7.32 8.64
N GLU A 226 5.00 7.54 9.40
CA GLU A 226 4.60 6.63 10.49
C GLU A 226 4.13 5.29 9.94
N ILE A 227 3.42 5.29 8.81
CA ILE A 227 3.03 4.08 8.09
C ILE A 227 4.25 3.36 7.52
N ALA A 228 5.18 4.12 6.93
CA ALA A 228 6.40 3.59 6.33
C ALA A 228 7.30 2.85 7.34
N LYS A 229 7.38 3.32 8.58
CA LYS A 229 8.13 2.64 9.65
C LYS A 229 7.56 1.24 9.96
N VAL A 230 6.24 1.10 9.96
CA VAL A 230 5.58 -0.20 10.18
C VAL A 230 5.77 -1.09 8.95
N ALA A 231 5.72 -0.54 7.73
CA ALA A 231 6.02 -1.29 6.51
C ALA A 231 7.44 -1.88 6.54
N VAL A 232 8.44 -1.10 6.95
CA VAL A 232 9.83 -1.59 7.10
C VAL A 232 9.93 -2.68 8.16
N PHE A 233 9.26 -2.53 9.31
CA PHE A 233 9.22 -3.58 10.32
C PHE A 233 8.63 -4.89 9.76
N LEU A 234 7.48 -4.83 9.09
CA LEU A 234 6.86 -6.02 8.48
C LEU A 234 7.70 -6.64 7.35
N ALA A 235 8.48 -5.82 6.65
CA ALA A 235 9.40 -6.29 5.60
C ALA A 235 10.65 -6.98 6.17
N SER A 236 11.03 -6.66 7.40
CA SER A 236 12.26 -7.14 8.04
C SER A 236 12.09 -8.52 8.71
N ASP A 237 13.20 -9.10 9.09
CA ASP A 237 13.25 -10.38 9.82
C ASP A 237 12.73 -10.24 11.28
N GLU A 238 12.60 -9.01 11.80
CA GLU A 238 11.98 -8.72 13.10
C GLU A 238 10.51 -9.16 13.15
N ALA A 239 9.83 -9.21 11.99
CA ALA A 239 8.45 -9.67 11.83
C ALA A 239 8.36 -11.14 11.36
N SER A 240 9.38 -11.97 11.60
CA SER A 240 9.47 -13.34 11.07
C SER A 240 8.32 -14.26 11.48
N TYR A 241 7.62 -13.97 12.58
CA TYR A 241 6.47 -14.77 13.06
C TYR A 241 5.13 -14.04 12.89
N ILE A 242 5.07 -13.01 12.00
CA ILE A 242 3.86 -12.24 11.72
C ILE A 242 3.45 -12.48 10.27
N THR A 243 2.29 -13.12 10.07
CA THR A 243 1.67 -13.32 8.76
C THR A 243 0.15 -13.44 8.90
N GLY A 244 -0.60 -13.00 7.87
CA GLY A 244 -2.06 -12.98 7.88
C GLY A 244 -2.68 -11.81 8.65
N GLU A 245 -1.87 -10.90 9.19
CA GLU A 245 -2.34 -9.82 10.06
C GLU A 245 -2.67 -8.54 9.27
N ALA A 246 -3.68 -7.82 9.76
CA ALA A 246 -3.98 -6.44 9.35
C ALA A 246 -3.69 -5.50 10.52
N ILE A 247 -2.53 -4.84 10.49
CA ILE A 247 -2.02 -4.05 11.61
C ILE A 247 -2.62 -2.66 11.59
N ASN A 248 -3.32 -2.29 12.66
CA ASN A 248 -3.90 -0.96 12.85
C ASN A 248 -2.82 0.08 13.16
N ILE A 249 -2.82 1.18 12.39
CA ILE A 249 -1.94 2.33 12.60
C ILE A 249 -2.85 3.56 12.64
N THR A 250 -3.56 3.74 13.76
CA THR A 250 -4.74 4.61 13.86
C THR A 250 -4.65 5.68 14.94
N GLY A 251 -3.51 5.77 15.66
CA GLY A 251 -3.38 6.65 16.82
C GLY A 251 -4.31 6.29 17.97
N GLY A 252 -4.83 5.04 18.01
CA GLY A 252 -5.77 4.54 18.99
C GLY A 252 -7.26 4.74 18.64
N SER A 253 -7.57 5.31 17.46
CA SER A 253 -8.98 5.49 17.03
C SER A 253 -9.72 4.18 16.84
N TRP A 254 -9.00 3.09 16.64
CA TRP A 254 -9.55 1.76 16.40
C TRP A 254 -8.65 0.68 17.00
N ASN A 255 -9.23 -0.19 17.83
CA ASN A 255 -8.47 -1.16 18.67
C ASN A 255 -8.80 -2.63 18.40
N SER A 256 -9.49 -2.97 17.30
CA SER A 256 -9.87 -4.36 16.97
C SER A 256 -9.25 -4.83 15.66
#